data_bd181184c01e03b1774ae71bde2c8424
#
_entry.id   bd181184c01e03b1774ae71bde2c8424
#
_cell.length_a   1.000
_cell.length_b   1.000
_cell.length_c   1.000
_cell.angle_alpha   90.00
_cell.angle_beta   90.00
_cell.angle_gamma   90.00
#
_symmetry.space_group_name_H-M   'P 1'
#
loop_
_entity.id
_entity.type
_entity.pdbx_description
1 polymer ?
#
loop_
_entity_poly.entity_id
_entity_poly.type
_entity_poly.pdbx_seq_one_letter_code
_entity_poly.pdbx_strand_id
1 'polypeptide(L)'
;MPSMPFYHRPGRALRPLTARASAPTARRVETPVAVSAAEVGYAVIDLETTGLSPARDRIIEIGLVLLAPDGSTQSSWTTLVDPGASVDVGPTFIHGLVA
;
A
#
# COMPACT_ATOMS: atom_id res chain seq x y z
N MET A 1 5.03 4.45 17.78
CA MET A 1 4.35 5.14 16.69
C MET A 1 2.91 5.37 17.09
N PRO A 2 2.39 6.57 17.00
CA PRO A 2 0.97 6.76 17.20
C PRO A 2 0.23 6.01 16.08
N SER A 3 -0.74 5.15 16.46
CA SER A 3 -1.60 4.49 15.49
C SER A 3 -2.40 5.55 14.74
N MET A 4 -2.30 5.55 13.42
CA MET A 4 -3.16 6.37 12.59
C MET A 4 -4.62 5.94 12.79
N PRO A 5 -5.57 6.87 12.89
CA PRO A 5 -6.97 6.49 12.98
C PRO A 5 -7.40 5.82 11.68
N PHE A 6 -7.83 4.57 11.77
CA PHE A 6 -8.42 3.85 10.66
C PHE A 6 -9.78 4.45 10.35
N TYR A 7 -9.93 5.10 9.21
CA TYR A 7 -11.23 5.50 8.70
C TYR A 7 -11.89 4.30 8.00
N HIS A 8 -12.66 3.54 8.76
CA HIS A 8 -13.54 2.56 8.18
C HIS A 8 -14.72 3.30 7.52
N ARG A 9 -14.82 3.26 6.19
CA ARG A 9 -16.04 3.61 5.49
C ARG A 9 -16.95 2.38 5.47
N PRO A 10 -18.09 2.39 6.18
CA PRO A 10 -19.00 1.28 6.12
C PRO A 10 -19.63 1.22 4.72
N GLY A 11 -19.65 0.06 4.12
CA GLY A 11 -20.53 -0.26 2.99
C GLY A 11 -19.89 -0.35 1.60
N ARG A 12 -18.57 -0.38 1.44
CA ARG A 12 -17.97 -0.69 0.15
C ARG A 12 -17.44 -2.13 0.15
N ALA A 13 -18.14 -3.01 -0.56
CA ALA A 13 -17.65 -4.36 -0.81
C ALA A 13 -16.24 -4.28 -1.43
N LEU A 14 -15.29 -4.96 -0.81
CA LEU A 14 -13.94 -5.12 -1.35
C LEU A 14 -14.06 -5.84 -2.70
N ARG A 15 -13.72 -5.17 -3.78
CA ARG A 15 -13.60 -5.83 -5.07
C ARG A 15 -12.26 -6.55 -5.11
N PRO A 16 -12.21 -7.82 -5.49
CA PRO A 16 -10.93 -8.49 -5.69
C PRO A 16 -10.11 -7.71 -6.72
N LEU A 17 -8.88 -7.37 -6.36
CA LEU A 17 -7.93 -6.79 -7.30
C LEU A 17 -7.45 -7.91 -8.22
N THR A 18 -8.21 -8.20 -9.26
CA THR A 18 -7.72 -8.99 -10.39
C THR A 18 -6.93 -8.06 -11.31
N ALA A 19 -5.80 -7.57 -10.80
CA ALA A 19 -4.84 -6.90 -11.64
C ALA A 19 -4.11 -7.96 -12.46
N ARG A 20 -4.54 -8.21 -13.68
CA ARG A 20 -3.65 -8.69 -14.70
C ARG A 20 -2.71 -7.52 -15.02
N ALA A 21 -1.61 -7.43 -14.27
CA ALA A 21 -0.54 -6.55 -14.63
C ALA A 21 0.07 -7.11 -15.92
N SER A 22 -0.30 -6.53 -17.05
CA SER A 22 0.55 -6.60 -18.23
C SER A 22 1.88 -6.00 -17.82
N ALA A 23 2.97 -6.79 -17.86
CA ALA A 23 4.30 -6.25 -17.61
C ALA A 23 4.50 -5.03 -18.50
N PRO A 24 4.79 -3.85 -17.96
CA PRO A 24 5.03 -2.69 -18.81
C PRO A 24 6.23 -3.02 -19.69
N THR A 25 6.06 -2.88 -20.99
CA THR A 25 7.19 -2.94 -21.93
C THR A 25 8.22 -1.95 -21.41
N ALA A 26 9.43 -2.42 -21.11
CA ALA A 26 10.48 -1.58 -20.57
C ALA A 26 10.79 -0.49 -21.61
N ARG A 27 10.21 0.69 -21.43
CA ARG A 27 10.52 1.86 -22.24
C ARG A 27 11.92 2.28 -21.82
N ARG A 28 12.84 2.39 -22.79
CA ARG A 28 14.18 2.94 -22.54
C ARG A 28 13.99 4.32 -21.95
N VAL A 29 14.28 4.46 -20.65
CA VAL A 29 14.29 5.76 -19.99
C VAL A 29 15.52 6.48 -20.51
N GLU A 30 15.30 7.51 -21.33
CA GLU A 30 16.36 8.45 -21.68
C GLU A 30 16.92 9.04 -20.38
N THR A 31 18.22 9.30 -20.34
CA THR A 31 18.96 9.74 -19.15
C THR A 31 18.12 10.73 -18.32
N PRO A 32 17.70 10.38 -17.10
CA PRO A 32 16.83 11.25 -16.33
C PRO A 32 17.58 12.56 -16.04
N VAL A 33 16.90 13.69 -16.24
CA VAL A 33 17.36 14.96 -15.74
C VAL A 33 17.51 14.81 -14.22
N ALA A 34 18.73 15.11 -13.69
CA ALA A 34 18.96 15.04 -12.27
C ALA A 34 18.09 16.10 -11.56
N VAL A 35 17.14 15.63 -10.73
CA VAL A 35 16.28 16.47 -9.91
C VAL A 35 16.72 16.31 -8.46
N SER A 36 16.88 17.42 -7.74
CA SER A 36 17.19 17.37 -6.31
C SER A 36 16.04 16.75 -5.52
N ALA A 37 16.33 15.93 -4.52
CA ALA A 37 15.34 15.38 -3.61
C ALA A 37 14.53 16.47 -2.90
N ALA A 38 15.08 17.67 -2.73
CA ALA A 38 14.39 18.83 -2.15
C ALA A 38 13.32 19.44 -3.08
N GLU A 39 13.30 19.05 -4.36
CA GLU A 39 12.38 19.58 -5.38
C GLU A 39 11.24 18.60 -5.69
N VAL A 40 11.31 17.38 -5.18
CA VAL A 40 10.30 16.32 -5.43
C VAL A 40 9.51 16.01 -4.18
N GLY A 41 8.26 15.60 -4.38
CA GLY A 41 7.46 15.01 -3.31
C GLY A 41 7.82 13.54 -3.10
N TYR A 42 7.26 12.98 -2.04
CA TYR A 42 7.48 11.58 -1.66
C TYR A 42 6.16 10.84 -1.54
N ALA A 43 6.19 9.57 -1.88
CA ALA A 43 5.14 8.62 -1.53
C ALA A 43 5.68 7.67 -0.47
N VAL A 44 5.07 7.67 0.70
CA VAL A 44 5.36 6.71 1.77
C VAL A 44 4.29 5.62 1.71
N ILE A 45 4.73 4.38 1.53
CA ILE A 45 3.86 3.22 1.41
C ILE A 45 4.10 2.31 2.61
N ASP A 46 3.04 1.93 3.28
CA ASP A 46 3.03 0.93 4.34
C ASP A 46 2.11 -0.22 3.95
N LEU A 47 2.55 -1.45 4.22
CA LEU A 47 1.83 -2.66 3.85
C LEU A 47 1.69 -3.57 5.08
N GLU A 48 0.47 -4.09 5.28
CA GLU A 48 0.25 -5.24 6.16
C GLU A 48 0.01 -6.50 5.30
N THR A 49 0.56 -7.59 5.74
CA THR A 49 0.52 -8.86 5.03
C THR A 49 0.13 -10.01 5.94
N THR A 50 -0.30 -11.13 5.36
CA THR A 50 -0.61 -12.35 6.10
C THR A 50 0.64 -13.03 6.68
N GLY A 51 1.82 -12.66 6.22
CA GLY A 51 3.10 -13.20 6.68
C GLY A 51 4.27 -12.66 5.85
N LEU A 52 5.44 -13.27 5.98
CA LEU A 52 6.70 -12.76 5.43
C LEU A 52 7.17 -13.44 4.14
N SER A 53 6.39 -14.37 3.60
CA SER A 53 6.77 -15.09 2.38
C SER A 53 6.15 -14.45 1.13
N PRO A 54 6.92 -13.79 0.27
CA PRO A 54 6.38 -13.16 -0.93
C PRO A 54 5.69 -14.14 -1.90
N ALA A 55 6.05 -15.42 -1.82
CA ALA A 55 5.48 -16.45 -2.68
C ALA A 55 4.11 -16.97 -2.19
N ARG A 56 3.82 -16.86 -0.90
CA ARG A 56 2.64 -17.47 -0.26
C ARG A 56 1.74 -16.48 0.42
N ASP A 57 2.31 -15.42 0.97
CA ASP A 57 1.58 -14.43 1.72
C ASP A 57 0.94 -13.37 0.81
N ARG A 58 -0.07 -12.71 1.34
CA ARG A 58 -0.89 -11.74 0.63
C ARG A 58 -0.88 -10.41 1.37
N ILE A 59 -1.00 -9.33 0.63
CA ILE A 59 -1.26 -8.01 1.19
C ILE A 59 -2.69 -7.97 1.70
N ILE A 60 -2.90 -7.43 2.90
CA ILE A 60 -4.22 -7.27 3.55
C ILE A 60 -4.56 -5.81 3.84
N GLU A 61 -3.56 -4.93 3.88
CA GLU A 61 -3.78 -3.50 4.00
C GLU A 61 -2.68 -2.73 3.26
N ILE A 62 -3.05 -1.61 2.66
CA ILE A 62 -2.13 -0.67 2.02
C ILE A 62 -2.40 0.71 2.58
N GLY A 63 -1.37 1.33 3.15
CA GLY A 63 -1.34 2.74 3.51
C GLY A 63 -0.47 3.55 2.56
N LEU A 64 -0.92 4.72 2.18
CA LEU A 64 -0.19 5.65 1.33
C LEU A 64 -0.26 7.05 1.91
N VAL A 65 0.88 7.70 2.03
CA VAL A 65 0.96 9.12 2.37
C VAL A 65 1.76 9.82 1.29
N LEU A 66 1.18 10.86 0.71
CA LEU A 66 1.87 11.74 -0.23
C LEU A 66 2.38 12.97 0.52
N LEU A 67 3.66 13.22 0.38
CA LEU A 67 4.35 14.36 0.99
C LEU A 67 4.78 15.34 -0.09
N ALA A 68 4.62 16.63 0.21
CA ALA A 68 5.22 17.71 -0.56
C ALA A 68 6.75 17.71 -0.39
N PRO A 69 7.50 18.45 -1.24
CA PRO A 69 8.95 18.58 -1.11
C PRO A 69 9.42 19.10 0.25
N ASP A 70 8.61 19.92 0.93
CA ASP A 70 8.88 20.45 2.26
C ASP A 70 8.57 19.46 3.40
N GLY A 71 8.11 18.24 3.07
CA GLY A 71 7.74 17.20 4.02
C GLY A 71 6.31 17.30 4.57
N SER A 72 5.54 18.32 4.18
CA SER A 72 4.14 18.42 4.58
C SER A 72 3.27 17.36 3.91
N THR A 73 2.27 16.85 4.62
CA THR A 73 1.33 15.86 4.09
C THR A 73 0.38 16.52 3.10
N GLN A 74 0.38 16.07 1.86
CA GLN A 74 -0.56 16.48 0.83
C GLN A 74 -1.85 15.66 0.86
N SER A 75 -1.71 14.37 1.01
CA SER A 75 -2.84 13.44 1.13
C SER A 75 -2.43 12.15 1.82
N SER A 76 -3.41 11.46 2.38
CA SER A 76 -3.25 10.13 2.91
C SER A 76 -4.42 9.24 2.50
N TRP A 77 -4.14 7.97 2.32
CA TRP A 77 -5.12 6.99 1.91
C TRP A 77 -4.78 5.62 2.48
N THR A 78 -5.79 4.88 2.90
CA THR A 78 -5.64 3.52 3.40
C THR A 78 -6.76 2.65 2.84
N THR A 79 -6.45 1.43 2.49
CA THR A 79 -7.43 0.44 2.07
C THR A 79 -7.10 -0.94 2.60
N LEU A 80 -8.15 -1.72 2.89
CA LEU A 80 -8.03 -3.14 3.11
C LEU A 80 -8.05 -3.88 1.77
N VAL A 81 -7.32 -4.98 1.72
CA VAL A 81 -7.25 -5.87 0.55
C VAL A 81 -7.74 -7.25 1.01
N ASP A 82 -8.69 -7.80 0.29
CA ASP A 82 -9.18 -9.16 0.55
C ASP A 82 -8.11 -10.18 0.11
N PRO A 83 -7.54 -10.97 1.04
CA PRO A 83 -6.54 -11.98 0.71
C PRO A 83 -7.14 -13.22 0.05
N GLY A 84 -8.47 -13.35 0.04
CA GLY A 84 -9.19 -14.53 -0.40
C GLY A 84 -9.70 -15.40 0.76
N ALA A 85 -10.87 -16.02 0.59
CA ALA A 85 -11.61 -16.70 1.64
C ALA A 85 -10.89 -17.90 2.30
N SER A 86 -9.87 -18.44 1.65
CA SER A 86 -9.08 -19.58 2.16
C SER A 86 -7.74 -19.20 2.78
N VAL A 87 -7.46 -17.90 2.88
CA VAL A 87 -6.18 -17.40 3.38
C VAL A 87 -6.34 -16.94 4.82
N ASP A 88 -5.50 -17.47 5.71
CA ASP A 88 -5.39 -16.98 7.08
C ASP A 88 -4.79 -15.57 7.05
N VAL A 89 -5.42 -14.64 7.76
CA VAL A 89 -4.95 -13.25 7.83
C VAL A 89 -3.63 -13.09 8.60
N GLY A 90 -3.15 -14.16 9.24
CA GLY A 90 -1.89 -14.16 9.95
C GLY A 90 -1.96 -13.54 11.36
N PRO A 91 -0.87 -12.97 11.85
CA PRO A 91 -0.73 -12.58 13.24
C PRO A 91 -1.50 -11.30 13.57
N THR A 92 -2.76 -11.43 13.94
CA THR A 92 -3.65 -10.31 14.30
C THR A 92 -3.12 -9.43 15.43
N PHE A 93 -2.24 -9.96 16.27
CA PHE A 93 -1.58 -9.19 17.31
C PHE A 93 -0.55 -8.17 16.79
N ILE A 94 -0.13 -8.30 15.53
CA ILE A 94 0.77 -7.36 14.86
C ILE A 94 -0.01 -6.30 14.11
N HIS A 95 -0.96 -6.70 13.25
CA HIS A 95 -1.68 -5.77 12.37
C HIS A 95 -3.10 -5.44 12.83
N GLY A 96 -3.66 -6.16 13.81
CA GLY A 96 -4.99 -5.90 14.37
C GLY A 96 -6.17 -6.25 13.47
N LEU A 97 -5.93 -6.83 12.30
CA LEU A 97 -6.97 -7.21 11.34
C LEU A 97 -7.47 -8.62 11.64
N VAL A 98 -8.77 -8.82 11.47
CA VAL A 98 -9.45 -10.12 11.59
C VAL A 98 -10.21 -10.41 10.31
N ALA A 99 -10.37 -11.69 10.01
CA ALA A 99 -11.15 -12.15 8.87
C ALA A 99 -12.66 -11.91 9.06
#